data_9d8c861491d06241435b69fba4d72212
#
_entry.id   9d8c861491d06241435b69fba4d72212
#
_cell.length_a   1.000
_cell.length_b   1.000
_cell.length_c   1.000
_cell.angle_alpha   90.00
_cell.angle_beta   90.00
_cell.angle_gamma   90.00
#
_symmetry.space_group_name_H-M   'P 1'
#
loop_
_entity.id
_entity.type
_entity.pdbx_description
1 polymer ?
#
loop_
_entity_poly.entity_id
_entity_poly.type
_entity_poly.pdbx_seq_one_letter_code
_entity_poly.pdbx_strand_id
1 'polypeptide(L)'
;MKIELDMHTHTLASGHAFSTIQEMAKAGAEKGLKLLGITEHTPGIPGTCDPIYFRNLHVVPRQMYGIDLMLGAEINILDGKGTLDADEALMKKLDIRIAGIHLLCYEHGAVEENTYGMVQAIRHPYIQIISHPGDGTAKLNFEPMVLAAKECGTLLEINNSSLKPARGKVDARSNNLEILRLCKQYEVPVILGSDAHISFDIANYQYIYELLQETEFPEDLIVNRSVEVFMNSLKKI
;
A
#
# COMPACT_ATOMS: atom_id res chain seq x y z
N MET A 1 -18.54 1.87 -9.16
CA MET A 1 -17.22 2.50 -9.41
C MET A 1 -16.38 1.59 -10.29
N LYS A 2 -15.72 2.14 -11.31
CA LYS A 2 -14.71 1.42 -12.13
C LYS A 2 -13.35 1.53 -11.47
N ILE A 3 -12.59 0.44 -11.42
CA ILE A 3 -11.21 0.39 -10.90
C ILE A 3 -10.26 0.13 -12.06
N GLU A 4 -9.21 0.92 -12.19
CA GLU A 4 -8.23 0.82 -13.27
C GLU A 4 -6.85 0.34 -12.79
N LEU A 5 -6.60 0.34 -11.46
CA LEU A 5 -5.29 -0.03 -10.92
C LEU A 5 -5.38 -0.72 -9.55
N ASP A 6 -4.35 -1.51 -9.25
CA ASP A 6 -4.06 -2.09 -7.96
C ASP A 6 -2.56 -1.95 -7.71
N MET A 7 -2.16 -1.23 -6.66
CA MET A 7 -0.76 -0.86 -6.44
C MET A 7 -0.08 -1.62 -5.31
N HIS A 8 -0.79 -2.57 -4.68
CA HIS A 8 -0.25 -3.35 -3.57
C HIS A 8 -0.46 -4.84 -3.84
N THR A 9 0.55 -5.48 -4.40
CA THR A 9 0.56 -6.91 -4.69
C THR A 9 1.95 -7.52 -4.55
N HIS A 10 1.99 -8.83 -4.25
CA HIS A 10 3.20 -9.58 -3.96
C HIS A 10 3.33 -10.80 -4.85
N THR A 11 4.58 -11.17 -5.16
CA THR A 11 4.91 -12.38 -5.89
C THR A 11 5.71 -13.36 -5.03
N LEU A 12 6.11 -14.48 -5.60
CA LEU A 12 7.00 -15.46 -4.96
C LEU A 12 8.25 -14.82 -4.33
N ALA A 13 8.67 -13.64 -4.81
CA ALA A 13 9.83 -12.93 -4.29
C ALA A 13 9.63 -12.42 -2.86
N SER A 14 8.41 -12.15 -2.42
CA SER A 14 8.09 -11.81 -1.02
C SER A 14 8.19 -13.01 -0.06
N GLY A 15 8.47 -14.23 -0.56
CA GLY A 15 8.72 -15.43 0.24
C GLY A 15 7.47 -16.14 0.78
N HIS A 16 6.33 -15.46 0.82
CA HIS A 16 5.06 -16.02 1.31
C HIS A 16 3.86 -15.71 0.41
N ALA A 17 4.13 -15.31 -0.84
CA ALA A 17 3.15 -15.20 -1.91
C ALA A 17 3.33 -16.33 -2.94
N PHE A 18 2.34 -16.58 -3.80
CA PHE A 18 2.22 -17.83 -4.54
C PHE A 18 2.10 -17.67 -6.06
N SER A 19 2.35 -16.48 -6.59
CA SER A 19 2.32 -16.21 -8.03
C SER A 19 3.56 -15.51 -8.52
N THR A 20 3.86 -15.66 -9.80
CA THR A 20 4.93 -14.94 -10.50
C THR A 20 4.44 -13.57 -10.99
N ILE A 21 5.37 -12.67 -11.37
CA ILE A 21 5.01 -11.38 -12.01
C ILE A 21 4.10 -11.60 -13.23
N GLN A 22 4.38 -12.62 -14.04
CA GLN A 22 3.59 -12.90 -15.25
C GLN A 22 2.16 -13.33 -14.91
N GLU A 23 1.97 -14.20 -13.92
CA GLU A 23 0.64 -14.63 -13.47
C GLU A 23 -0.14 -13.45 -12.87
N MET A 24 0.52 -12.59 -12.09
CA MET A 24 -0.08 -11.39 -11.51
C MET A 24 -0.51 -10.42 -12.62
N ALA A 25 0.38 -10.11 -13.57
CA ALA A 25 0.08 -9.22 -14.70
C ALA A 25 -1.06 -9.77 -15.58
N LYS A 26 -1.06 -11.08 -15.86
CA LYS A 26 -2.12 -11.72 -16.63
C LYS A 26 -3.48 -11.62 -15.92
N ALA A 27 -3.53 -11.92 -14.63
CA ALA A 27 -4.76 -11.82 -13.84
C ALA A 27 -5.26 -10.37 -13.73
N GLY A 28 -4.37 -9.39 -13.59
CA GLY A 28 -4.72 -7.97 -13.62
C GLY A 28 -5.36 -7.56 -14.95
N ALA A 29 -4.77 -8.00 -16.07
CA ALA A 29 -5.32 -7.75 -17.41
C ALA A 29 -6.71 -8.40 -17.60
N GLU A 30 -6.87 -9.65 -17.19
CA GLU A 30 -8.16 -10.38 -17.27
C GLU A 30 -9.25 -9.71 -16.42
N LYS A 31 -8.89 -9.05 -15.31
CA LYS A 31 -9.80 -8.26 -14.46
C LYS A 31 -10.03 -6.83 -14.95
N GLY A 32 -9.40 -6.44 -16.07
CA GLY A 32 -9.58 -5.15 -16.72
C GLY A 32 -8.80 -3.99 -16.09
N LEU A 33 -7.77 -4.28 -15.30
CA LEU A 33 -6.83 -3.26 -14.85
C LEU A 33 -6.05 -2.69 -16.05
N LYS A 34 -5.60 -1.45 -15.90
CA LYS A 34 -4.69 -0.77 -16.83
C LYS A 34 -3.28 -0.65 -16.25
N LEU A 35 -3.17 -0.63 -14.91
CA LEU A 35 -1.92 -0.49 -14.18
C LEU A 35 -1.89 -1.43 -12.98
N LEU A 36 -0.78 -2.15 -12.80
CA LEU A 36 -0.55 -3.03 -11.66
C LEU A 36 0.79 -2.69 -10.99
N GLY A 37 0.77 -2.51 -9.67
CA GLY A 37 1.96 -2.40 -8.84
C GLY A 37 2.41 -3.77 -8.34
N ILE A 38 3.68 -4.10 -8.50
CA ILE A 38 4.33 -5.25 -7.85
C ILE A 38 5.24 -4.66 -6.78
N THR A 39 4.89 -4.86 -5.53
CA THR A 39 5.50 -4.18 -4.37
C THR A 39 5.96 -5.19 -3.33
N GLU A 40 7.06 -5.90 -3.66
CA GLU A 40 7.61 -6.92 -2.78
C GLU A 40 8.07 -6.36 -1.44
N HIS A 41 7.97 -7.17 -0.38
CA HIS A 41 8.50 -6.81 0.92
C HIS A 41 10.03 -6.60 0.89
N THR A 42 10.50 -5.56 1.57
CA THR A 42 11.91 -5.34 1.84
C THR A 42 12.44 -6.27 2.96
N PRO A 43 13.77 -6.40 3.13
CA PRO A 43 14.41 -7.44 3.94
C PRO A 43 14.02 -7.53 5.42
N GLY A 44 13.34 -6.54 6.00
CA GLY A 44 12.79 -6.63 7.36
C GLY A 44 11.81 -7.79 7.55
N ILE A 45 11.16 -8.24 6.48
CA ILE A 45 10.29 -9.41 6.52
C ILE A 45 11.12 -10.68 6.29
N PRO A 46 11.10 -11.65 7.23
CA PRO A 46 11.81 -12.91 7.07
C PRO A 46 11.36 -13.70 5.84
N GLY A 47 12.32 -14.20 5.07
CA GLY A 47 12.06 -15.04 3.90
C GLY A 47 11.80 -14.29 2.60
N THR A 48 11.76 -12.95 2.63
CA THR A 48 11.67 -12.14 1.42
C THR A 48 12.96 -12.18 0.58
N CYS A 49 12.90 -11.59 -0.61
CA CYS A 49 14.02 -11.53 -1.54
C CYS A 49 15.18 -10.65 -1.02
N ASP A 50 16.40 -10.98 -1.47
CA ASP A 50 17.58 -10.17 -1.23
C ASP A 50 17.47 -8.80 -1.93
N PRO A 51 18.09 -7.72 -1.41
CA PRO A 51 18.12 -6.40 -2.05
C PRO A 51 18.59 -6.38 -3.51
N ILE A 52 19.35 -7.41 -3.96
CA ILE A 52 19.75 -7.55 -5.36
C ILE A 52 18.54 -7.74 -6.29
N TYR A 53 17.44 -8.33 -5.81
CA TYR A 53 16.20 -8.47 -6.56
C TYR A 53 15.69 -7.10 -7.03
N PHE A 54 15.56 -6.15 -6.12
CA PHE A 54 15.09 -4.80 -6.43
C PHE A 54 16.04 -4.07 -7.39
N ARG A 55 17.36 -4.28 -7.25
CA ARG A 55 18.35 -3.68 -8.15
C ARG A 55 18.24 -4.22 -9.57
N ASN A 56 17.74 -5.46 -9.73
CA ASN A 56 17.61 -6.13 -11.03
C ASN A 56 16.21 -5.94 -11.68
N LEU A 57 15.29 -5.23 -11.05
CA LEU A 57 13.95 -4.97 -11.62
C LEU A 57 13.97 -4.25 -12.97
N HIS A 58 15.10 -3.65 -13.34
CA HIS A 58 15.28 -3.02 -14.65
C HIS A 58 15.17 -3.98 -15.85
N VAL A 59 15.36 -5.29 -15.65
CA VAL A 59 15.22 -6.30 -16.71
C VAL A 59 13.75 -6.68 -16.98
N VAL A 60 12.84 -6.33 -16.07
CA VAL A 60 11.43 -6.68 -16.19
C VAL A 60 10.72 -5.65 -17.07
N PRO A 61 10.02 -6.06 -18.14
CA PRO A 61 9.22 -5.16 -18.96
C PRO A 61 8.17 -4.41 -18.11
N ARG A 62 8.01 -3.11 -18.40
CA ARG A 62 6.99 -2.27 -17.75
C ARG A 62 5.62 -2.39 -18.40
N GLN A 63 5.45 -3.30 -19.34
CA GLN A 63 4.18 -3.62 -19.97
C GLN A 63 4.09 -5.13 -20.26
N MET A 64 3.00 -5.75 -19.79
CA MET A 64 2.71 -7.17 -20.03
C MET A 64 1.21 -7.35 -20.23
N TYR A 65 0.80 -8.24 -21.11
CA TYR A 65 -0.60 -8.59 -21.36
C TYR A 65 -1.52 -7.38 -21.62
N GLY A 66 -0.96 -6.27 -22.11
CA GLY A 66 -1.72 -5.05 -22.43
C GLY A 66 -1.98 -4.12 -21.24
N ILE A 67 -1.38 -4.38 -20.07
CA ILE A 67 -1.40 -3.47 -18.92
C ILE A 67 0.01 -2.95 -18.60
N ASP A 68 0.07 -1.77 -18.00
CA ASP A 68 1.32 -1.20 -17.50
C ASP A 68 1.66 -1.77 -16.11
N LEU A 69 2.96 -1.85 -15.80
CA LEU A 69 3.48 -2.31 -14.52
C LEU A 69 4.32 -1.21 -13.86
N MET A 70 4.12 -1.02 -12.56
CA MET A 70 5.05 -0.30 -11.70
C MET A 70 5.71 -1.30 -10.74
N LEU A 71 7.04 -1.37 -10.80
CA LEU A 71 7.82 -2.31 -9.98
C LEU A 71 8.44 -1.56 -8.81
N GLY A 72 8.11 -1.99 -7.62
CA GLY A 72 8.46 -1.26 -6.41
C GLY A 72 8.70 -2.15 -5.21
N ALA A 73 8.57 -1.56 -4.05
CA ALA A 73 8.71 -2.24 -2.78
C ALA A 73 7.68 -1.79 -1.76
N GLU A 74 7.27 -2.73 -0.92
CA GLU A 74 6.67 -2.44 0.36
C GLU A 74 7.76 -2.40 1.42
N ILE A 75 8.10 -1.17 1.82
CA ILE A 75 9.19 -0.84 2.72
C ILE A 75 8.69 -0.92 4.16
N ASN A 76 9.47 -1.55 5.03
CA ASN A 76 9.09 -1.67 6.42
C ASN A 76 9.43 -0.39 7.21
N ILE A 77 8.46 0.12 7.96
CA ILE A 77 8.68 1.05 9.04
C ILE A 77 9.11 0.20 10.26
N LEU A 78 10.27 0.49 10.84
CA LEU A 78 10.88 -0.39 11.84
C LEU A 78 10.61 0.02 13.28
N ASP A 79 10.37 1.31 13.53
CA ASP A 79 10.27 1.86 14.88
C ASP A 79 9.42 3.14 14.95
N GLY A 80 9.21 3.61 16.19
CA GLY A 80 8.52 4.87 16.48
C GLY A 80 9.26 6.14 16.03
N LYS A 81 10.44 6.04 15.41
CA LYS A 81 11.14 7.17 14.79
C LYS A 81 10.86 7.28 13.29
N GLY A 82 10.23 6.24 12.72
CA GLY A 82 9.97 6.15 11.29
C GLY A 82 11.17 5.67 10.49
N THR A 83 12.06 4.90 11.10
CA THR A 83 13.21 4.27 10.42
C THR A 83 12.69 3.30 9.36
N LEU A 84 13.23 3.41 8.14
CA LEU A 84 12.88 2.55 7.01
C LEU A 84 13.99 1.55 6.74
N ASP A 85 13.65 0.32 6.33
CA ASP A 85 14.61 -0.73 6.00
C ASP A 85 15.10 -0.72 4.54
N ALA A 86 14.87 0.38 3.83
CA ALA A 86 15.40 0.63 2.49
C ALA A 86 16.16 1.96 2.45
N ASP A 87 17.32 1.98 1.80
CA ASP A 87 18.08 3.20 1.60
C ASP A 87 17.58 4.01 0.40
N GLU A 88 17.92 5.31 0.36
CA GLU A 88 17.52 6.18 -0.74
C GLU A 88 18.06 5.73 -2.10
N ALA A 89 19.22 5.08 -2.15
CA ALA A 89 19.82 4.62 -3.41
C ALA A 89 18.99 3.50 -4.03
N LEU A 90 18.36 2.67 -3.20
CA LEU A 90 17.37 1.69 -3.64
C LEU A 90 16.07 2.37 -4.04
N MET A 91 15.51 3.23 -3.17
CA MET A 91 14.22 3.89 -3.41
C MET A 91 14.19 4.67 -4.73
N LYS A 92 15.30 5.33 -5.12
CA LYS A 92 15.45 6.06 -6.38
C LYS A 92 15.33 5.18 -7.64
N LYS A 93 15.51 3.88 -7.52
CA LYS A 93 15.45 2.93 -8.65
C LYS A 93 14.08 2.29 -8.85
N LEU A 94 13.19 2.47 -7.90
CA LEU A 94 11.86 1.87 -7.91
C LEU A 94 10.85 2.80 -8.60
N ASP A 95 9.88 2.22 -9.30
CA ASP A 95 8.80 2.96 -9.93
C ASP A 95 7.79 3.47 -8.88
N ILE A 96 7.57 2.67 -7.82
CA ILE A 96 6.64 2.97 -6.71
C ILE A 96 7.23 2.51 -5.38
N ARG A 97 7.00 3.26 -4.31
CA ARG A 97 7.40 2.95 -2.93
C ARG A 97 6.20 3.11 -2.02
N ILE A 98 5.80 2.00 -1.44
CA ILE A 98 4.82 1.97 -0.38
C ILE A 98 5.51 1.66 0.94
N ALA A 99 4.97 2.07 2.08
CA ALA A 99 5.57 1.78 3.39
C ALA A 99 4.51 1.40 4.41
N GLY A 100 4.79 0.40 5.24
CA GLY A 100 3.87 -0.09 6.25
C GLY A 100 4.54 -0.61 7.50
N ILE A 101 3.74 -0.81 8.54
CA ILE A 101 4.17 -1.44 9.79
C ILE A 101 3.82 -2.92 9.74
N HIS A 102 4.84 -3.77 9.95
CA HIS A 102 4.67 -5.22 9.98
C HIS A 102 5.10 -5.80 11.33
N LEU A 103 4.26 -6.66 11.92
CA LEU A 103 4.48 -7.27 13.23
C LEU A 103 5.87 -7.94 13.37
N LEU A 104 6.39 -8.50 12.28
CA LEU A 104 7.62 -9.31 12.29
C LEU A 104 8.90 -8.49 12.44
N CYS A 105 8.87 -7.18 12.17
CA CYS A 105 10.05 -6.33 12.16
C CYS A 105 9.85 -4.95 12.83
N TYR A 106 8.65 -4.66 13.34
CA TYR A 106 8.36 -3.38 13.99
C TYR A 106 8.64 -3.43 15.49
N GLU A 107 9.38 -2.45 15.99
CA GLU A 107 9.58 -2.23 17.43
C GLU A 107 8.40 -1.40 17.96
N HIS A 108 7.50 -2.07 18.70
CA HIS A 108 6.26 -1.46 19.21
C HIS A 108 6.55 -0.48 20.35
N GLY A 109 6.04 0.75 20.22
CA GLY A 109 6.07 1.79 21.24
C GLY A 109 4.68 2.14 21.75
N ALA A 110 4.58 3.25 22.51
CA ALA A 110 3.32 3.88 22.88
C ALA A 110 2.59 4.41 21.63
N VAL A 111 1.30 4.73 21.77
CA VAL A 111 0.49 5.24 20.65
C VAL A 111 1.11 6.50 20.03
N GLU A 112 1.62 7.39 20.86
CA GLU A 112 2.25 8.65 20.44
C GLU A 112 3.55 8.39 19.66
N GLU A 113 4.38 7.42 20.10
CA GLU A 113 5.61 7.04 19.43
C GLU A 113 5.31 6.36 18.08
N ASN A 114 4.40 5.39 18.06
CA ASN A 114 3.97 4.73 16.83
C ASN A 114 3.40 5.73 15.83
N THR A 115 2.57 6.67 16.29
CA THR A 115 1.97 7.72 15.45
C THR A 115 3.04 8.65 14.91
N TYR A 116 4.02 9.03 15.74
CA TYR A 116 5.14 9.86 15.28
C TYR A 116 5.95 9.16 14.19
N GLY A 117 6.31 7.88 14.37
CA GLY A 117 7.04 7.08 13.37
C GLY A 117 6.28 6.97 12.06
N MET A 118 4.96 6.72 12.11
CA MET A 118 4.10 6.70 10.94
C MET A 118 4.10 8.06 10.21
N VAL A 119 3.98 9.17 10.96
CA VAL A 119 4.02 10.53 10.39
C VAL A 119 5.38 10.82 9.74
N GLN A 120 6.49 10.35 10.32
CA GLN A 120 7.81 10.51 9.68
C GLN A 120 7.90 9.74 8.35
N ALA A 121 7.36 8.52 8.29
CA ALA A 121 7.29 7.76 7.04
C ALA A 121 6.40 8.46 5.99
N ILE A 122 5.26 9.02 6.38
CA ILE A 122 4.39 9.82 5.51
C ILE A 122 5.14 11.04 4.93
N ARG A 123 5.95 11.70 5.75
CA ARG A 123 6.74 12.87 5.36
C ARG A 123 7.98 12.54 4.56
N HIS A 124 8.39 11.28 4.53
CA HIS A 124 9.56 10.87 3.78
C HIS A 124 9.40 11.18 2.28
N PRO A 125 10.36 11.84 1.62
CA PRO A 125 10.19 12.34 0.25
C PRO A 125 9.91 11.23 -0.77
N TYR A 126 10.43 10.02 -0.56
CA TYR A 126 10.28 8.91 -1.49
C TYR A 126 9.05 8.04 -1.24
N ILE A 127 8.41 8.10 -0.08
CA ILE A 127 7.23 7.28 0.22
C ILE A 127 5.99 7.93 -0.40
N GLN A 128 5.29 7.20 -1.25
CA GLN A 128 4.14 7.66 -2.01
C GLN A 128 2.81 7.14 -1.45
N ILE A 129 2.83 5.96 -0.83
CA ILE A 129 1.65 5.31 -0.25
C ILE A 129 2.03 4.75 1.13
N ILE A 130 1.14 4.88 2.09
CA ILE A 130 1.21 4.13 3.35
C ILE A 130 0.31 2.91 3.20
N SER A 131 0.89 1.72 3.28
CA SER A 131 0.16 0.45 3.23
C SER A 131 -0.51 0.14 4.57
N HIS A 132 -1.71 -0.38 4.49
CA HIS A 132 -2.56 -0.89 5.58
C HIS A 132 -2.46 -0.19 6.96
N PRO A 133 -2.49 1.16 7.07
CA PRO A 133 -2.29 1.86 8.34
C PRO A 133 -3.38 1.54 9.38
N GLY A 134 -4.53 1.06 8.92
CA GLY A 134 -5.67 0.68 9.76
C GLY A 134 -5.72 -0.80 10.15
N ASP A 135 -4.69 -1.61 9.87
CA ASP A 135 -4.73 -3.05 10.07
C ASP A 135 -4.67 -3.50 11.55
N GLY A 136 -4.38 -2.57 12.48
CA GLY A 136 -4.31 -2.83 13.91
C GLY A 136 -2.98 -3.44 14.38
N THR A 137 -1.97 -3.58 13.52
CA THR A 137 -0.63 -4.06 13.87
C THR A 137 0.02 -3.15 14.91
N ALA A 138 -0.10 -1.84 14.76
CA ALA A 138 0.29 -0.87 15.77
C ALA A 138 -0.90 0.03 16.13
N LYS A 139 -1.00 0.43 17.42
CA LYS A 139 -1.98 1.43 17.83
C LYS A 139 -1.52 2.81 17.38
N LEU A 140 -2.37 3.50 16.63
CA LEU A 140 -2.08 4.82 16.04
C LEU A 140 -3.20 5.82 16.37
N ASN A 141 -2.84 7.10 16.45
CA ASN A 141 -3.79 8.19 16.34
C ASN A 141 -3.93 8.57 14.86
N PHE A 142 -5.09 8.37 14.27
CA PHE A 142 -5.28 8.51 12.82
C PHE A 142 -5.37 9.97 12.36
N GLU A 143 -5.84 10.90 13.18
CA GLU A 143 -6.00 12.29 12.75
C GLU A 143 -4.66 12.97 12.39
N PRO A 144 -3.59 12.91 13.22
CA PRO A 144 -2.28 13.42 12.83
C PRO A 144 -1.71 12.76 11.57
N MET A 145 -1.96 11.47 11.37
CA MET A 145 -1.56 10.72 10.19
C MET A 145 -2.27 11.25 8.93
N VAL A 146 -3.59 11.42 8.97
CA VAL A 146 -4.39 11.92 7.85
C VAL A 146 -3.99 13.36 7.48
N LEU A 147 -3.76 14.21 8.49
CA LEU A 147 -3.33 15.60 8.27
C LEU A 147 -1.92 15.65 7.63
N ALA A 148 -0.99 14.81 8.08
CA ALA A 148 0.34 14.71 7.47
C ALA A 148 0.26 14.20 6.02
N ALA A 149 -0.62 13.23 5.75
CA ALA A 149 -0.85 12.71 4.40
C ALA A 149 -1.39 13.81 3.47
N LYS A 150 -2.33 14.64 3.95
CA LYS A 150 -2.82 15.82 3.23
C LYS A 150 -1.71 16.80 2.89
N GLU A 151 -0.88 17.13 3.90
CA GLU A 151 0.22 18.09 3.76
C GLU A 151 1.26 17.64 2.73
N CYS A 152 1.59 16.34 2.75
CA CYS A 152 2.67 15.78 1.95
C CYS A 152 2.24 15.18 0.60
N GLY A 153 0.94 15.02 0.36
CA GLY A 153 0.42 14.32 -0.82
C GLY A 153 0.77 12.82 -0.81
N THR A 154 0.90 12.19 0.39
CA THR A 154 1.06 10.75 0.52
C THR A 154 -0.31 10.10 0.55
N LEU A 155 -0.52 9.05 -0.24
CA LEU A 155 -1.78 8.32 -0.23
C LEU A 155 -1.86 7.39 0.97
N LEU A 156 -3.04 7.27 1.56
CA LEU A 156 -3.34 6.29 2.61
C LEU A 156 -4.11 5.13 2.00
N GLU A 157 -3.65 3.91 2.27
CA GLU A 157 -4.30 2.72 1.76
C GLU A 157 -5.46 2.27 2.65
N ILE A 158 -6.56 1.92 2.03
CA ILE A 158 -7.60 1.07 2.59
C ILE A 158 -7.36 -0.34 2.05
N ASN A 159 -6.98 -1.25 2.94
CA ASN A 159 -6.45 -2.56 2.55
C ASN A 159 -7.48 -3.67 2.71
N ASN A 160 -7.77 -4.37 1.61
CA ASN A 160 -8.78 -5.43 1.62
C ASN A 160 -8.31 -6.69 2.37
N SER A 161 -7.04 -7.04 2.28
CA SER A 161 -6.49 -8.23 2.93
C SER A 161 -6.60 -8.12 4.45
N SER A 162 -6.38 -6.93 5.02
CA SER A 162 -6.50 -6.67 6.46
C SER A 162 -7.92 -6.85 6.99
N LEU A 163 -8.92 -6.68 6.15
CA LEU A 163 -10.34 -6.80 6.49
C LEU A 163 -10.87 -8.24 6.39
N LYS A 164 -10.08 -9.16 5.84
CA LYS A 164 -10.49 -10.59 5.71
C LYS A 164 -10.64 -11.23 7.11
N PRO A 165 -11.76 -11.86 7.44
CA PRO A 165 -11.96 -12.53 8.74
C PRO A 165 -10.86 -13.54 9.08
N ALA A 166 -10.31 -14.23 8.07
CA ALA A 166 -9.24 -15.21 8.22
C ALA A 166 -7.92 -14.61 8.76
N ARG A 167 -7.72 -13.28 8.65
CA ARG A 167 -6.53 -12.60 9.19
C ARG A 167 -6.60 -12.37 10.71
N GLY A 168 -7.78 -12.46 11.31
CA GLY A 168 -7.97 -12.29 12.76
C GLY A 168 -7.65 -10.89 13.29
N LYS A 169 -7.58 -9.87 12.43
CA LYS A 169 -7.27 -8.48 12.79
C LYS A 169 -8.55 -7.77 13.28
N VAL A 170 -8.83 -7.90 14.58
CA VAL A 170 -10.10 -7.48 15.21
C VAL A 170 -10.39 -5.99 15.02
N ASP A 171 -9.37 -5.13 15.12
CA ASP A 171 -9.53 -3.68 15.06
C ASP A 171 -9.50 -3.12 13.62
N ALA A 172 -9.19 -3.95 12.61
CA ALA A 172 -8.99 -3.47 11.25
C ALA A 172 -10.21 -2.75 10.68
N ARG A 173 -11.42 -3.28 10.94
CA ARG A 173 -12.65 -2.67 10.44
C ARG A 173 -12.91 -1.29 11.05
N SER A 174 -12.87 -1.18 12.38
CA SER A 174 -13.11 0.08 13.08
C SER A 174 -12.07 1.15 12.73
N ASN A 175 -10.80 0.76 12.64
CA ASN A 175 -9.71 1.65 12.28
C ASN A 175 -9.88 2.20 10.85
N ASN A 176 -10.18 1.34 9.88
CA ASN A 176 -10.39 1.79 8.50
C ASN A 176 -11.62 2.66 8.33
N LEU A 177 -12.71 2.41 9.10
CA LEU A 177 -13.87 3.31 9.15
C LEU A 177 -13.49 4.70 9.68
N GLU A 178 -12.65 4.78 10.71
CA GLU A 178 -12.19 6.05 11.25
C GLU A 178 -11.29 6.78 10.26
N ILE A 179 -10.34 6.08 9.62
CA ILE A 179 -9.48 6.64 8.58
C ILE A 179 -10.34 7.21 7.43
N LEU A 180 -11.33 6.46 6.94
CA LEU A 180 -12.22 6.92 5.88
C LEU A 180 -13.03 8.16 6.29
N ARG A 181 -13.56 8.21 7.53
CA ARG A 181 -14.29 9.40 8.03
C ARG A 181 -13.38 10.63 8.09
N LEU A 182 -12.16 10.48 8.60
CA LEU A 182 -11.18 11.56 8.65
C LEU A 182 -10.74 11.99 7.24
N CYS A 183 -10.47 11.06 6.34
CA CYS A 183 -10.13 11.36 4.94
C CYS A 183 -11.28 12.09 4.23
N LYS A 184 -12.55 11.71 4.46
CA LYS A 184 -13.72 12.42 3.95
C LYS A 184 -13.82 13.82 4.55
N GLN A 185 -13.65 13.96 5.85
CA GLN A 185 -13.73 15.26 6.56
C GLN A 185 -12.66 16.23 6.06
N TYR A 186 -11.46 15.76 5.83
CA TYR A 186 -10.32 16.60 5.41
C TYR A 186 -10.09 16.60 3.90
N GLU A 187 -10.95 15.95 3.10
CA GLU A 187 -10.82 15.82 1.65
C GLU A 187 -9.46 15.26 1.23
N VAL A 188 -9.03 14.18 1.90
CA VAL A 188 -7.78 13.48 1.61
C VAL A 188 -8.07 12.28 0.72
N PRO A 189 -7.43 12.16 -0.47
CA PRO A 189 -7.63 11.02 -1.33
C PRO A 189 -7.05 9.74 -0.71
N VAL A 190 -7.72 8.61 -0.97
CA VAL A 190 -7.28 7.28 -0.55
C VAL A 190 -7.00 6.39 -1.75
N ILE A 191 -6.19 5.35 -1.53
CA ILE A 191 -5.96 4.27 -2.47
C ILE A 191 -6.49 2.96 -1.90
N LEU A 192 -7.13 2.15 -2.74
CA LEU A 192 -7.57 0.81 -2.37
C LEU A 192 -6.48 -0.19 -2.73
N GLY A 193 -6.10 -1.07 -1.81
CA GLY A 193 -5.14 -2.13 -2.04
C GLY A 193 -5.75 -3.51 -1.85
N SER A 194 -5.47 -4.43 -2.76
CA SER A 194 -5.85 -5.83 -2.58
C SER A 194 -4.91 -6.56 -1.62
N ASP A 195 -3.64 -6.17 -1.61
CA ASP A 195 -2.55 -6.86 -0.93
C ASP A 195 -2.55 -8.35 -1.32
N ALA A 196 -2.63 -8.56 -2.65
CA ALA A 196 -2.77 -9.88 -3.23
C ALA A 196 -1.46 -10.65 -3.15
N HIS A 197 -1.50 -11.80 -2.48
CA HIS A 197 -0.39 -12.76 -2.39
C HIS A 197 -0.57 -13.95 -3.35
N ILE A 198 -1.62 -13.92 -4.15
CA ILE A 198 -1.92 -14.87 -5.23
C ILE A 198 -2.72 -14.14 -6.31
N SER A 199 -2.54 -14.51 -7.56
CA SER A 199 -3.18 -13.87 -8.71
C SER A 199 -4.71 -13.79 -8.65
N PHE A 200 -5.35 -14.74 -7.98
CA PHE A 200 -6.81 -14.74 -7.79
C PHE A 200 -7.34 -13.57 -6.96
N ASP A 201 -6.51 -13.03 -6.06
CA ASP A 201 -6.89 -11.93 -5.16
C ASP A 201 -6.63 -10.52 -5.72
N ILE A 202 -5.99 -10.39 -6.88
CA ILE A 202 -5.76 -9.08 -7.53
C ILE A 202 -7.09 -8.35 -7.70
N ALA A 203 -7.10 -7.04 -7.41
CA ALA A 203 -8.28 -6.19 -7.49
C ALA A 203 -9.51 -6.75 -6.73
N ASN A 204 -9.27 -7.51 -5.67
CA ASN A 204 -10.32 -7.94 -4.76
C ASN A 204 -10.50 -6.87 -3.68
N TYR A 205 -11.64 -6.16 -3.73
CA TYR A 205 -11.97 -5.07 -2.82
C TYR A 205 -13.30 -5.32 -2.10
N GLN A 206 -13.71 -6.58 -2.00
CA GLN A 206 -15.03 -6.97 -1.49
C GLN A 206 -15.33 -6.35 -0.12
N TYR A 207 -14.38 -6.44 0.82
CA TYR A 207 -14.57 -5.93 2.18
C TYR A 207 -14.46 -4.40 2.26
N ILE A 208 -13.68 -3.79 1.36
CA ILE A 208 -13.54 -2.33 1.31
C ILE A 208 -14.86 -1.67 0.87
N TYR A 209 -15.56 -2.26 -0.10
CA TYR A 209 -16.81 -1.68 -0.60
C TYR A 209 -17.87 -1.51 0.49
N GLU A 210 -17.92 -2.42 1.47
CA GLU A 210 -18.82 -2.30 2.61
C GLU A 210 -18.49 -1.04 3.45
N LEU A 211 -17.20 -0.76 3.67
CA LEU A 211 -16.74 0.41 4.43
C LEU A 211 -16.99 1.71 3.66
N LEU A 212 -16.74 1.72 2.36
CA LEU A 212 -17.02 2.89 1.50
C LEU A 212 -18.50 3.22 1.51
N GLN A 213 -19.38 2.22 1.45
CA GLN A 213 -20.83 2.39 1.51
C GLN A 213 -21.28 2.91 2.88
N GLU A 214 -20.78 2.34 3.99
CA GLU A 214 -21.12 2.74 5.34
C GLU A 214 -20.71 4.19 5.66
N THR A 215 -19.55 4.61 5.13
CA THR A 215 -19.04 5.98 5.32
C THR A 215 -19.58 6.97 4.29
N GLU A 216 -20.33 6.50 3.29
CA GLU A 216 -20.70 7.30 2.11
C GLU A 216 -19.48 8.02 1.53
N PHE A 217 -18.37 7.27 1.36
CA PHE A 217 -17.09 7.86 0.95
C PHE A 217 -17.16 8.35 -0.50
N PRO A 218 -16.74 9.60 -0.81
CA PRO A 218 -16.82 10.16 -2.15
C PRO A 218 -15.95 9.40 -3.15
N GLU A 219 -16.50 8.98 -4.30
CA GLU A 219 -15.74 8.28 -5.35
C GLU A 219 -14.61 9.13 -5.94
N ASP A 220 -14.74 10.45 -5.95
CA ASP A 220 -13.72 11.37 -6.47
C ASP A 220 -12.46 11.43 -5.59
N LEU A 221 -12.56 11.01 -4.33
CA LEU A 221 -11.41 10.84 -3.44
C LEU A 221 -10.76 9.45 -3.53
N ILE A 222 -11.23 8.54 -4.41
CA ILE A 222 -10.62 7.22 -4.63
C ILE A 222 -9.77 7.26 -5.89
N VAL A 223 -8.44 7.19 -5.72
CA VAL A 223 -7.52 7.34 -6.87
C VAL A 223 -7.52 6.15 -7.83
N ASN A 224 -7.95 4.97 -7.38
CA ASN A 224 -7.99 3.74 -8.22
C ASN A 224 -8.92 3.83 -9.42
N ARG A 225 -9.84 4.78 -9.44
CA ARG A 225 -10.82 4.97 -10.53
C ARG A 225 -10.20 5.34 -11.87
N SER A 226 -8.97 5.87 -11.86
CA SER A 226 -8.26 6.28 -13.09
C SER A 226 -6.76 6.28 -12.88
N VAL A 227 -6.02 5.69 -13.82
CA VAL A 227 -4.54 5.78 -13.85
C VAL A 227 -4.08 7.22 -13.89
N GLU A 228 -4.73 8.08 -14.67
CA GLU A 228 -4.40 9.52 -14.75
C GLU A 228 -4.55 10.21 -13.38
N VAL A 229 -5.66 9.98 -12.68
CA VAL A 229 -5.89 10.53 -11.33
C VAL A 229 -4.83 10.06 -10.37
N PHE A 230 -4.51 8.77 -10.38
CA PHE A 230 -3.45 8.20 -9.54
C PHE A 230 -2.09 8.84 -9.82
N MET A 231 -1.66 8.89 -11.08
CA MET A 231 -0.36 9.48 -11.46
C MET A 231 -0.25 10.95 -11.07
N ASN A 232 -1.35 11.72 -11.19
CA ASN A 232 -1.39 13.13 -10.77
C ASN A 232 -1.40 13.31 -9.25
N SER A 233 -1.82 12.30 -8.48
CA SER A 233 -1.84 12.30 -7.01
C SER A 233 -0.51 11.90 -6.39
N LEU A 234 0.41 11.31 -7.16
CA LEU A 234 1.71 10.91 -6.64
C LEU A 234 2.59 12.13 -6.33
N LYS A 235 3.30 12.06 -5.21
CA LYS A 235 4.39 13.02 -4.91
C LYS A 235 5.36 13.08 -6.08
N LYS A 236 5.73 14.28 -6.45
CA LYS A 236 6.86 14.50 -7.38
C LYS A 236 8.17 14.34 -6.60
N ILE A 237 8.98 13.39 -7.04
CA ILE A 237 10.27 13.03 -6.46
C ILE A 237 11.40 13.66 -7.29
#